data_b0fe57a3d65ef80f395626c98f6dcf8e
#
_entry.id   b0fe57a3d65ef80f395626c98f6dcf8e
#
_cell.length_a   1.000
_cell.length_b   1.000
_cell.length_c   1.000
_cell.angle_alpha   90.00
_cell.angle_beta   90.00
_cell.angle_gamma   90.00
#
_symmetry.space_group_name_H-M   'P 1'
#
loop_
_entity.id
_entity.type
_entity.pdbx_description
1 polymer ?
#
loop_
_entity_poly.entity_id
_entity_poly.type
_entity_poly.pdbx_seq_one_letter_code
_entity_poly.pdbx_strand_id
1 'polypeptide(L)'
;MGDRMFGVPCPECGKGTIEPVRFQNYKTKVKAFPFVVPEAIVGVCDTCNARAFDPRETKRWQDLFYQRLEDKEIFYSREEIKALRESLGLSVTDFAQLIGCTRQSIYNWERQDRVNQQTRTADLMMKLVAKSLVAEPVDIISFLLKEAEKMGVKIELQRSLV
;
A
#
# COMPACT_ATOMS: atom_id res chain seq x y z
N MET A 1 -9.61 23.90 12.68
CA MET A 1 -10.54 23.97 11.53
C MET A 1 -9.73 23.62 10.29
N GLY A 2 -9.89 22.43 9.77
CA GLY A 2 -9.11 22.00 8.59
C GLY A 2 -9.66 22.70 7.36
N ASP A 3 -8.76 23.33 6.62
CA ASP A 3 -9.07 23.94 5.33
C ASP A 3 -9.85 22.97 4.45
N ARG A 4 -11.05 23.34 4.07
CA ARG A 4 -11.81 22.62 3.05
C ARG A 4 -11.11 22.90 1.73
N MET A 5 -10.58 21.86 1.09
CA MET A 5 -9.98 21.96 -0.26
C MET A 5 -11.01 22.26 -1.36
N PHE A 6 -12.29 22.39 -0.98
CA PHE A 6 -13.41 22.68 -1.89
C PHE A 6 -14.04 24.02 -1.58
N GLY A 7 -14.65 24.65 -2.58
CA GLY A 7 -15.19 26.00 -2.49
C GLY A 7 -14.11 27.09 -2.51
N VAL A 8 -12.92 26.77 -3.03
CA VAL A 8 -11.77 27.71 -3.13
C VAL A 8 -11.49 28.02 -4.59
N PRO A 9 -10.86 29.19 -4.88
CA PRO A 9 -10.44 29.54 -6.23
C PRO A 9 -9.48 28.47 -6.80
N CYS A 10 -9.64 28.16 -8.07
CA CYS A 10 -8.79 27.20 -8.75
C CYS A 10 -7.35 27.74 -8.89
N PRO A 11 -6.34 27.05 -8.39
CA PRO A 11 -4.94 27.50 -8.49
C PRO A 11 -4.39 27.41 -9.92
N GLU A 12 -4.98 26.58 -10.79
CA GLU A 12 -4.51 26.39 -12.16
C GLU A 12 -4.96 27.53 -13.09
N CYS A 13 -6.23 27.91 -13.05
CA CYS A 13 -6.75 28.94 -13.95
C CYS A 13 -7.04 30.29 -13.27
N GLY A 14 -7.11 30.33 -11.95
CA GLY A 14 -7.41 31.54 -11.18
C GLY A 14 -8.81 32.15 -11.40
N LYS A 15 -9.65 31.50 -12.21
CA LYS A 15 -10.98 32.04 -12.62
C LYS A 15 -12.14 31.22 -12.06
N GLY A 16 -11.99 29.92 -11.99
CA GLY A 16 -13.03 29.01 -11.53
C GLY A 16 -12.90 28.66 -10.05
N THR A 17 -13.88 27.92 -9.55
CA THR A 17 -13.93 27.42 -8.17
C THR A 17 -13.79 25.88 -8.18
N ILE A 18 -13.10 25.33 -7.19
CA ILE A 18 -12.97 23.89 -7.01
C ILE A 18 -14.20 23.38 -6.26
N GLU A 19 -15.06 22.62 -6.95
CA GLU A 19 -16.26 22.03 -6.37
C GLU A 19 -16.11 20.53 -6.16
N PRO A 20 -16.66 19.94 -5.07
CA PRO A 20 -16.59 18.52 -4.82
C PRO A 20 -17.50 17.74 -5.77
N VAL A 21 -16.93 16.79 -6.49
CA VAL A 21 -17.66 15.88 -7.39
C VAL A 21 -17.49 14.44 -6.92
N ARG A 22 -18.58 13.68 -6.86
CA ARG A 22 -18.58 12.25 -6.53
C ARG A 22 -18.38 11.43 -7.78
N PHE A 23 -17.40 10.52 -7.72
CA PHE A 23 -17.12 9.55 -8.77
C PHE A 23 -17.33 8.14 -8.25
N GLN A 24 -18.04 7.31 -9.02
CA GLN A 24 -18.15 5.88 -8.77
C GLN A 24 -17.01 5.15 -9.48
N ASN A 25 -16.44 4.14 -8.81
CA ASN A 25 -15.35 3.32 -9.35
C ASN A 25 -14.17 4.15 -9.91
N TYR A 26 -13.73 5.11 -9.12
CA TYR A 26 -12.67 6.03 -9.52
C TYR A 26 -11.32 5.30 -9.62
N LYS A 27 -10.76 5.27 -10.82
CA LYS A 27 -9.46 4.64 -11.09
C LYS A 27 -8.33 5.60 -10.69
N THR A 28 -7.46 5.13 -9.82
CA THR A 28 -6.31 5.88 -9.31
C THR A 28 -5.12 4.95 -9.06
N LYS A 29 -4.08 5.49 -8.44
CA LYS A 29 -2.93 4.72 -7.94
C LYS A 29 -2.69 5.06 -6.48
N VAL A 30 -2.42 4.05 -5.68
CA VAL A 30 -1.95 4.21 -4.30
C VAL A 30 -0.53 3.65 -4.23
N LYS A 31 0.45 4.48 -3.88
CA LYS A 31 1.87 4.10 -3.86
C LYS A 31 2.32 3.39 -5.16
N ALA A 32 1.94 3.95 -6.32
CA ALA A 32 2.20 3.43 -7.66
C ALA A 32 1.43 2.16 -8.07
N PHE A 33 0.63 1.55 -7.20
CA PHE A 33 -0.20 0.39 -7.54
C PHE A 33 -1.59 0.82 -8.01
N PRO A 34 -2.13 0.18 -9.07
CA PRO A 34 -3.46 0.48 -9.56
C PRO A 34 -4.52 0.16 -8.51
N PHE A 35 -5.45 1.08 -8.32
CA PHE A 35 -6.53 0.94 -7.35
C PHE A 35 -7.82 1.56 -7.88
N VAL A 36 -8.95 0.93 -7.59
CA VAL A 36 -10.28 1.46 -7.88
C VAL A 36 -10.95 1.81 -6.56
N VAL A 37 -11.20 3.09 -6.35
CA VAL A 37 -11.95 3.60 -5.20
C VAL A 37 -13.44 3.45 -5.51
N PRO A 38 -14.23 2.71 -4.72
CA PRO A 38 -15.66 2.49 -5.00
C PRO A 38 -16.43 3.81 -5.13
N GLU A 39 -16.21 4.72 -4.20
CA GLU A 39 -16.76 6.07 -4.23
C GLU A 39 -15.65 7.05 -3.84
N ALA A 40 -15.36 8.01 -4.69
CA ALA A 40 -14.34 9.03 -4.49
C ALA A 40 -14.94 10.44 -4.55
N ILE A 41 -14.48 11.34 -3.69
CA ILE A 41 -14.79 12.76 -3.75
C ILE A 41 -13.55 13.49 -4.26
N VAL A 42 -13.66 14.09 -5.43
CA VAL A 42 -12.56 14.82 -6.09
C VAL A 42 -13.02 16.24 -6.35
N GLY A 43 -12.18 17.20 -6.00
CA GLY A 43 -12.42 18.60 -6.39
C GLY A 43 -12.24 18.76 -7.90
N VAL A 44 -13.19 19.40 -8.56
CA VAL A 44 -13.11 19.71 -9.99
C VAL A 44 -13.37 21.19 -10.19
N CYS A 45 -12.49 21.85 -10.93
CA CYS A 45 -12.72 23.23 -11.30
C CYS A 45 -13.86 23.35 -12.31
N ASP A 46 -14.82 24.22 -12.04
CA ASP A 46 -15.98 24.50 -12.90
C ASP A 46 -15.61 25.13 -14.25
N THR A 47 -14.43 25.72 -14.36
CA THR A 47 -13.97 26.46 -15.55
C THR A 47 -12.94 25.69 -16.38
N CYS A 48 -11.91 25.10 -15.76
CA CYS A 48 -10.82 24.45 -16.49
C CYS A 48 -10.75 22.92 -16.28
N ASN A 49 -11.65 22.36 -15.49
CA ASN A 49 -11.68 20.94 -15.11
C ASN A 49 -10.43 20.42 -14.38
N ALA A 50 -9.57 21.32 -13.87
CA ALA A 50 -8.45 20.91 -13.03
C ALA A 50 -8.96 20.15 -11.79
N ARG A 51 -8.23 19.12 -11.38
CA ARG A 51 -8.58 18.26 -10.25
C ARG A 51 -7.80 18.65 -9.01
N ALA A 52 -8.47 18.66 -7.88
CA ALA A 52 -7.87 18.86 -6.56
C ALA A 52 -8.25 17.69 -5.64
N PHE A 53 -7.32 17.29 -4.78
CA PHE A 53 -7.51 16.14 -3.89
C PHE A 53 -7.43 16.58 -2.44
N ASP A 54 -8.48 16.30 -1.67
CA ASP A 54 -8.48 16.51 -0.23
C ASP A 54 -7.56 15.50 0.47
N PRO A 55 -6.64 15.93 1.35
CA PRO A 55 -5.75 15.03 2.08
C PRO A 55 -6.48 13.97 2.92
N ARG A 56 -7.65 14.28 3.47
CA ARG A 56 -8.47 13.33 4.24
C ARG A 56 -9.05 12.25 3.34
N GLU A 57 -9.49 12.65 2.15
CA GLU A 57 -10.04 11.73 1.16
C GLU A 57 -8.95 10.82 0.60
N THR A 58 -7.78 11.36 0.27
CA THR A 58 -6.64 10.55 -0.18
C THR A 58 -6.13 9.61 0.90
N LYS A 59 -6.17 10.02 2.18
CA LYS A 59 -5.89 9.10 3.30
C LYS A 59 -6.92 7.98 3.37
N ARG A 60 -8.21 8.28 3.26
CA ARG A 60 -9.28 7.27 3.21
C ARG A 60 -9.04 6.26 2.07
N TRP A 61 -8.60 6.71 0.89
CA TRP A 61 -8.26 5.80 -0.22
C TRP A 61 -7.09 4.89 0.11
N GLN A 62 -6.08 5.40 0.81
CA GLN A 62 -4.96 4.58 1.29
C GLN A 62 -5.44 3.52 2.28
N ASP A 63 -6.28 3.89 3.24
CA ASP A 63 -6.83 2.97 4.22
C ASP A 63 -7.65 1.86 3.55
N LEU A 64 -8.52 2.19 2.59
CA LEU A 64 -9.26 1.24 1.77
C LEU A 64 -8.35 0.31 0.95
N PHE A 65 -7.28 0.85 0.39
CA PHE A 65 -6.29 0.07 -0.35
C PHE A 65 -5.63 -0.97 0.55
N TYR A 66 -5.15 -0.58 1.73
CA TYR A 66 -4.52 -1.50 2.66
C TYR A 66 -5.50 -2.54 3.21
N GLN A 67 -6.73 -2.14 3.53
CA GLN A 67 -7.75 -3.08 3.94
C GLN A 67 -8.00 -4.15 2.87
N ARG A 68 -8.10 -3.74 1.61
CA ARG A 68 -8.26 -4.67 0.49
C ARG A 68 -7.08 -5.65 0.37
N LEU A 69 -5.86 -5.22 0.68
CA LEU A 69 -4.69 -6.11 0.66
C LEU A 69 -4.74 -7.14 1.79
N GLU A 70 -5.28 -6.80 2.95
CA GLU A 70 -5.54 -7.75 4.04
C GLU A 70 -6.65 -8.72 3.68
N ASP A 71 -7.81 -8.21 3.26
CA ASP A 71 -8.99 -9.02 2.89
C ASP A 71 -8.67 -10.05 1.79
N LYS A 72 -7.70 -9.76 0.93
CA LYS A 72 -7.24 -10.66 -0.13
C LYS A 72 -6.02 -11.50 0.23
N GLU A 73 -5.58 -11.44 1.49
CA GLU A 73 -4.38 -12.14 1.98
C GLU A 73 -3.11 -11.84 1.15
N ILE A 74 -3.04 -10.62 0.58
CA ILE A 74 -1.88 -10.20 -0.21
C ILE A 74 -0.73 -9.80 0.71
N PHE A 75 -1.03 -9.17 1.85
CA PHE A 75 -0.07 -8.83 2.91
C PHE A 75 -0.25 -9.77 4.09
N TYR A 76 0.83 -10.03 4.79
CA TYR A 76 0.76 -10.77 6.05
C TYR A 76 -0.09 -10.03 7.08
N SER A 77 -0.97 -10.78 7.72
CA SER A 77 -1.69 -10.32 8.92
C SER A 77 -0.73 -10.16 10.09
N ARG A 78 -1.17 -9.51 11.16
CA ARG A 78 -0.38 -9.37 12.39
C ARG A 78 -0.05 -10.74 13.01
N GLU A 79 -0.99 -11.69 12.93
CA GLU A 79 -0.85 -13.04 13.43
C GLU A 79 0.23 -13.80 12.65
N GLU A 80 0.26 -13.67 11.32
CA GLU A 80 1.27 -14.28 10.46
C GLU A 80 2.66 -13.71 10.71
N ILE A 81 2.79 -12.38 10.89
CA ILE A 81 4.05 -11.73 11.23
C ILE A 81 4.60 -12.26 12.55
N LYS A 82 3.73 -12.30 13.59
CA LYS A 82 4.09 -12.82 14.90
C LYS A 82 4.47 -14.30 14.85
N ALA A 83 3.66 -15.11 14.17
CA ALA A 83 3.90 -16.55 14.03
C ALA A 83 5.23 -16.82 13.30
N LEU A 84 5.55 -16.07 12.24
CA LEU A 84 6.84 -16.19 11.55
C LEU A 84 8.01 -15.88 12.49
N ARG A 85 7.95 -14.77 13.24
CA ARG A 85 9.00 -14.41 14.19
C ARG A 85 9.19 -15.47 15.27
N GLU A 86 8.10 -15.98 15.84
CA GLU A 86 8.12 -17.00 16.89
C GLU A 86 8.63 -18.35 16.36
N SER A 87 8.29 -18.72 15.13
CA SER A 87 8.80 -19.94 14.50
C SER A 87 10.31 -19.92 14.29
N LEU A 88 10.90 -18.73 14.15
CA LEU A 88 12.35 -18.53 14.06
C LEU A 88 13.02 -18.45 15.44
N GLY A 89 12.26 -18.40 16.53
CA GLY A 89 12.77 -18.22 17.88
C GLY A 89 13.40 -16.85 18.12
N LEU A 90 13.03 -15.83 17.34
CA LEU A 90 13.66 -14.51 17.38
C LEU A 90 12.95 -13.54 18.32
N SER A 91 13.76 -12.71 18.99
CA SER A 91 13.25 -11.52 19.67
C SER A 91 12.70 -10.51 18.65
N VAL A 92 11.88 -9.56 19.10
CA VAL A 92 11.40 -8.46 18.24
C VAL A 92 12.57 -7.66 17.65
N THR A 93 13.63 -7.47 18.43
CA THR A 93 14.82 -6.74 17.99
C THR A 93 15.57 -7.47 16.89
N ASP A 94 15.84 -8.78 17.10
CA ASP A 94 16.60 -9.58 16.14
C ASP A 94 15.79 -9.76 14.84
N PHE A 95 14.48 -9.99 14.96
CA PHE A 95 13.61 -10.09 13.79
C PHE A 95 13.56 -8.77 12.99
N ALA A 96 13.49 -7.62 13.67
CA ALA A 96 13.54 -6.32 13.00
C ALA A 96 14.85 -6.13 12.23
N GLN A 97 15.99 -6.51 12.83
CA GLN A 97 17.31 -6.45 12.17
C GLN A 97 17.38 -7.39 10.96
N LEU A 98 16.85 -8.61 11.08
CA LEU A 98 16.81 -9.60 9.98
C LEU A 98 16.01 -9.07 8.79
N ILE A 99 14.85 -8.43 9.04
CA ILE A 99 13.96 -7.91 7.99
C ILE A 99 14.43 -6.56 7.45
N GLY A 100 15.35 -5.87 8.15
CA GLY A 100 15.85 -4.55 7.76
C GLY A 100 14.90 -3.40 8.14
N CYS A 101 14.23 -3.51 9.28
CA CYS A 101 13.34 -2.47 9.81
C CYS A 101 13.64 -2.15 11.28
N THR A 102 12.87 -1.22 11.86
CA THR A 102 13.04 -0.86 13.27
C THR A 102 12.26 -1.79 14.20
N ARG A 103 12.75 -1.98 15.43
CA ARG A 103 12.01 -2.68 16.49
C ARG A 103 10.60 -2.13 16.67
N GLN A 104 10.47 -0.79 16.60
CA GLN A 104 9.18 -0.12 16.73
C GLN A 104 8.20 -0.51 15.61
N SER A 105 8.72 -0.72 14.39
CA SER A 105 7.90 -1.20 13.27
C SER A 105 7.29 -2.56 13.56
N ILE A 106 8.08 -3.52 14.05
CA ILE A 106 7.56 -4.87 14.40
C ILE A 106 6.51 -4.77 15.50
N TYR A 107 6.77 -4.02 16.58
CA TYR A 107 5.78 -3.79 17.62
C TYR A 107 4.46 -3.24 17.07
N ASN A 108 4.54 -2.25 16.20
CA ASN A 108 3.35 -1.63 15.61
C ASN A 108 2.57 -2.61 14.71
N TRP A 109 3.28 -3.50 14.00
CA TRP A 109 2.63 -4.46 13.09
C TRP A 109 2.02 -5.67 13.82
N GLU A 110 2.58 -6.06 14.97
CA GLU A 110 2.07 -7.17 15.78
C GLU A 110 0.95 -6.74 16.76
N ARG A 111 0.70 -5.44 16.93
CA ARG A 111 -0.34 -4.93 17.84
C ARG A 111 -1.74 -5.22 17.34
N GLN A 112 -2.66 -5.41 18.29
CA GLN A 112 -4.09 -5.63 18.01
C GLN A 112 -4.75 -4.40 17.37
N ASP A 113 -4.36 -3.22 17.83
CA ASP A 113 -4.85 -1.91 17.43
C ASP A 113 -3.90 -1.22 16.43
N ARG A 114 -3.26 -1.99 15.56
CA ARG A 114 -2.30 -1.43 14.62
C ARG A 114 -2.95 -0.38 13.71
N VAL A 115 -2.33 0.79 13.66
CA VAL A 115 -2.77 1.91 12.83
C VAL A 115 -2.15 1.85 11.43
N ASN A 116 -0.93 1.30 11.34
CA ASN A 116 -0.16 1.23 10.11
C ASN A 116 0.22 -0.21 9.80
N GLN A 117 0.06 -0.60 8.55
CA GLN A 117 0.54 -1.88 8.05
C GLN A 117 2.02 -1.84 7.71
N GLN A 118 2.62 -3.01 7.58
CA GLN A 118 4.00 -3.16 7.10
C GLN A 118 4.17 -2.56 5.71
N THR A 119 5.39 -2.11 5.44
CA THR A 119 5.74 -1.70 4.08
C THR A 119 5.76 -2.91 3.15
N ARG A 120 5.53 -2.69 1.85
CA ARG A 120 5.61 -3.78 0.88
C ARG A 120 6.97 -4.47 0.88
N THR A 121 8.06 -3.73 1.03
CA THR A 121 9.41 -4.31 1.10
C THR A 121 9.55 -5.24 2.29
N ALA A 122 9.10 -4.83 3.48
CA ALA A 122 9.13 -5.67 4.67
C ALA A 122 8.25 -6.92 4.51
N ASP A 123 7.06 -6.78 3.93
CA ASP A 123 6.17 -7.90 3.63
C ASP A 123 6.82 -8.93 2.70
N LEU A 124 7.44 -8.46 1.61
CA LEU A 124 8.18 -9.32 0.68
C LEU A 124 9.37 -10.02 1.35
N MET A 125 10.12 -9.31 2.20
CA MET A 125 11.24 -9.91 2.96
C MET A 125 10.74 -10.98 3.90
N MET A 126 9.67 -10.76 4.65
CA MET A 126 9.07 -11.76 5.52
C MET A 126 8.62 -13.00 4.75
N LYS A 127 7.99 -12.82 3.59
CA LYS A 127 7.57 -13.92 2.70
C LYS A 127 8.74 -14.70 2.13
N LEU A 128 9.83 -14.02 1.76
CA LEU A 128 11.07 -14.67 1.30
C LEU A 128 11.71 -15.49 2.42
N VAL A 129 11.78 -14.94 3.63
CA VAL A 129 12.26 -15.67 4.81
C VAL A 129 11.40 -16.91 5.06
N ALA A 130 10.08 -16.76 5.09
CA ALA A 130 9.17 -17.90 5.28
C ALA A 130 9.37 -18.98 4.20
N LYS A 131 9.53 -18.60 2.93
CA LYS A 131 9.81 -19.54 1.83
C LYS A 131 11.15 -20.23 1.98
N SER A 132 12.18 -19.55 2.48
CA SER A 132 13.51 -20.14 2.68
C SER A 132 13.55 -21.21 3.79
N LEU A 133 12.54 -21.24 4.66
CA LEU A 133 12.42 -22.29 5.68
C LEU A 133 11.89 -23.62 5.11
N VAL A 134 11.32 -23.60 3.92
CA VAL A 134 10.92 -24.81 3.18
C VAL A 134 12.14 -25.27 2.38
N ALA A 135 12.41 -26.57 2.38
CA ALA A 135 13.66 -27.17 1.86
C ALA A 135 13.89 -27.06 0.34
N GLU A 136 13.16 -26.22 -0.37
CA GLU A 136 13.29 -26.04 -1.82
C GLU A 136 13.98 -24.70 -2.16
N PRO A 137 14.82 -24.68 -3.22
CA PRO A 137 15.42 -23.43 -3.70
C PRO A 137 14.34 -22.40 -4.07
N VAL A 138 14.49 -21.17 -3.60
CA VAL A 138 13.57 -20.06 -3.93
C VAL A 138 14.05 -19.36 -5.21
N ASP A 139 13.30 -19.49 -6.30
CA ASP A 139 13.45 -18.59 -7.45
C ASP A 139 12.88 -17.21 -7.08
N ILE A 140 13.79 -16.34 -6.66
CA ILE A 140 13.45 -15.00 -6.18
C ILE A 140 12.76 -14.17 -7.28
N ILE A 141 13.21 -14.28 -8.52
CA ILE A 141 12.63 -13.50 -9.64
C ILE A 141 11.19 -13.93 -9.90
N SER A 142 10.94 -15.22 -10.06
CA SER A 142 9.60 -15.75 -10.25
C SER A 142 8.67 -15.43 -9.07
N PHE A 143 9.20 -15.48 -7.84
CA PHE A 143 8.45 -15.10 -6.65
C PHE A 143 8.03 -13.61 -6.70
N LEU A 144 8.97 -12.68 -6.95
CA LEU A 144 8.69 -11.25 -6.98
C LEU A 144 7.72 -10.88 -8.12
N LEU A 145 7.81 -11.53 -9.29
CA LEU A 145 6.86 -11.34 -10.39
C LEU A 145 5.43 -11.72 -9.98
N LYS A 146 5.25 -12.87 -9.33
CA LYS A 146 3.94 -13.31 -8.84
C LYS A 146 3.37 -12.35 -7.78
N GLU A 147 4.21 -11.86 -6.88
CA GLU A 147 3.79 -10.87 -5.88
C GLU A 147 3.43 -9.51 -6.52
N ALA A 148 4.09 -9.12 -7.61
CA ALA A 148 3.73 -7.92 -8.37
C ALA A 148 2.36 -8.08 -9.06
N GLU A 149 2.07 -9.24 -9.63
CA GLU A 149 0.76 -9.55 -10.26
C GLU A 149 -0.38 -9.45 -9.24
N LYS A 150 -0.20 -9.92 -8.00
CA LYS A 150 -1.20 -9.77 -6.93
C LYS A 150 -1.53 -8.30 -6.63
N MET A 151 -0.54 -7.41 -6.85
CA MET A 151 -0.71 -5.97 -6.71
C MET A 151 -1.28 -5.29 -7.97
N GLY A 152 -1.65 -6.07 -9.00
CA GLY A 152 -2.15 -5.57 -10.28
C GLY A 152 -1.08 -5.01 -11.21
N VAL A 153 0.19 -5.37 -11.00
CA VAL A 153 1.32 -4.94 -11.84
C VAL A 153 1.86 -6.12 -12.61
N LYS A 154 1.83 -6.06 -13.94
CA LYS A 154 2.44 -7.05 -14.83
C LYS A 154 3.81 -6.54 -15.27
N ILE A 155 4.85 -7.32 -15.01
CA ILE A 155 6.24 -7.02 -15.38
C ILE A 155 6.70 -8.08 -16.38
N GLU A 156 7.15 -7.65 -17.55
CA GLU A 156 7.75 -8.52 -18.55
C GLU A 156 9.27 -8.34 -18.54
N LEU A 157 9.98 -9.43 -18.23
CA LEU A 157 11.44 -9.43 -18.29
C LEU A 157 11.88 -9.54 -19.72
N GLN A 158 12.59 -8.54 -20.22
CA GLN A 158 13.35 -8.68 -21.44
C GLN A 158 14.60 -9.52 -21.13
N ARG A 159 14.51 -10.83 -21.34
CA ARG A 159 15.67 -11.72 -21.22
C ARG A 159 16.59 -11.48 -22.40
N SER A 160 17.59 -10.63 -22.20
CA SER A 160 18.89 -10.75 -22.85
C SER A 160 19.90 -11.07 -21.76
N LEU A 161 19.81 -12.28 -21.19
CA LEU A 161 20.88 -12.83 -20.39
C LEU A 161 21.44 -13.99 -21.20
N VAL A 162 22.54 -13.71 -21.83
CA VAL A 162 23.48 -14.73 -22.37
C VAL A 162 24.03 -15.55 -21.23
#